data_8f19230edcf996aded248936241a73fd
#
_entry.id   8f19230edcf996aded248936241a73fd
#
_cell.length_a   1.000
_cell.length_b   1.000
_cell.length_c   1.000
_cell.angle_alpha   90.00
_cell.angle_beta   90.00
_cell.angle_gamma   90.00
#
_symmetry.space_group_name_H-M   'P 1'
#
loop_
_entity.id
_entity.type
_entity.pdbx_description
1 polymer ?
#
loop_
_entity_poly.entity_id
_entity_poly.type
_entity_poly.pdbx_seq_one_letter_code
_entity_poly.pdbx_strand_id
1 'polypeptide(L)'
;MRRLRSERGDATVEAVLAVPVLLLLVLLVIQFGLYYHAAHTAEAAAQEGARAARVDGGSAVDGKTRARTFMAAAAPTLVRDVTVTATRNADTARVEVHGVVHAIVPGVRLSVQAEAESPVERFRAAP
;
A
#
# COMPACT_ATOMS: atom_id res chain seq x y z
N MET A 1 44.51 -20.06 32.54
CA MET A 1 44.14 -18.65 32.44
C MET A 1 44.02 -18.10 31.01
N ARG A 2 44.52 -18.80 30.01
CA ARG A 2 44.42 -18.35 28.60
C ARG A 2 43.01 -18.51 27.94
N ARG A 3 42.20 -19.42 28.45
CA ARG A 3 40.87 -19.71 27.86
C ARG A 3 39.80 -18.65 28.12
N LEU A 4 39.85 -17.97 29.27
CA LEU A 4 38.84 -16.96 29.63
C LEU A 4 38.95 -15.65 28.81
N ARG A 5 40.10 -15.39 28.19
CA ARG A 5 40.35 -14.19 27.38
C ARG A 5 39.86 -14.37 25.95
N SER A 6 39.82 -15.60 25.46
CA SER A 6 39.29 -15.99 24.16
C SER A 6 37.76 -15.88 24.11
N GLU A 7 37.06 -16.33 25.11
CA GLU A 7 35.58 -16.30 25.18
C GLU A 7 35.00 -14.89 25.23
N ARG A 8 35.69 -13.94 25.87
CA ARG A 8 35.26 -12.53 25.86
C ARG A 8 35.43 -11.85 24.50
N GLY A 9 36.50 -12.22 23.78
CA GLY A 9 36.73 -11.73 22.43
C GLY A 9 35.70 -12.25 21.43
N ASP A 10 35.36 -13.51 21.52
CA ASP A 10 34.37 -14.17 20.67
C ASP A 10 32.97 -13.62 20.90
N ALA A 11 32.56 -13.40 22.15
CA ALA A 11 31.27 -12.79 22.50
C ALA A 11 31.16 -11.35 21.99
N THR A 12 32.26 -10.58 22.01
CA THR A 12 32.28 -9.20 21.51
C THR A 12 32.16 -9.17 20.00
N VAL A 13 32.88 -10.05 19.27
CA VAL A 13 32.80 -10.18 17.82
C VAL A 13 31.40 -10.64 17.40
N GLU A 14 30.84 -11.62 18.12
CA GLU A 14 29.45 -12.08 17.87
C GLU A 14 28.44 -10.95 18.05
N ALA A 15 28.54 -10.14 19.09
CA ALA A 15 27.67 -8.99 19.32
C ALA A 15 27.81 -7.94 18.23
N VAL A 16 29.02 -7.63 17.77
CA VAL A 16 29.28 -6.68 16.69
C VAL A 16 28.63 -7.12 15.38
N LEU A 17 28.57 -8.42 15.11
CA LEU A 17 27.91 -8.98 13.92
C LEU A 17 26.40 -9.13 14.13
N ALA A 18 25.95 -9.53 15.32
CA ALA A 18 24.55 -9.80 15.60
C ALA A 18 23.69 -8.53 15.66
N VAL A 19 24.21 -7.44 16.24
CA VAL A 19 23.45 -6.18 16.40
C VAL A 19 23.02 -5.58 15.07
N PRO A 20 23.87 -5.43 14.04
CA PRO A 20 23.46 -4.93 12.73
C PRO A 20 22.43 -5.84 12.04
N VAL A 21 22.58 -7.15 12.17
CA VAL A 21 21.62 -8.12 11.60
C VAL A 21 20.27 -8.01 12.27
N LEU A 22 20.26 -7.92 13.61
CA LEU A 22 19.02 -7.73 14.36
C LEU A 22 18.33 -6.43 14.00
N LEU A 23 19.08 -5.33 13.87
CA LEU A 23 18.55 -4.04 13.46
C LEU A 23 17.95 -4.10 12.07
N LEU A 24 18.62 -4.76 11.14
CA LEU A 24 18.10 -4.98 9.78
C LEU A 24 16.79 -5.77 9.80
N LEU A 25 16.71 -6.83 10.61
CA LEU A 25 15.48 -7.60 10.76
C LEU A 25 14.32 -6.75 11.30
N VAL A 26 14.58 -5.92 12.29
CA VAL A 26 13.57 -4.98 12.82
C VAL A 26 13.10 -4.01 11.74
N LEU A 27 14.03 -3.43 10.97
CA LEU A 27 13.68 -2.53 9.86
C LEU A 27 12.85 -3.24 8.78
N LEU A 28 13.16 -4.50 8.48
CA LEU A 28 12.37 -5.29 7.53
C LEU A 28 10.95 -5.54 8.05
N VAL A 29 10.78 -5.85 9.32
CA VAL A 29 9.44 -6.03 9.91
C VAL A 29 8.63 -4.74 9.81
N ILE A 30 9.23 -3.60 10.11
CA ILE A 30 8.58 -2.30 9.97
C ILE A 30 8.23 -2.03 8.51
N GLN A 31 9.15 -2.28 7.58
CA GLN A 31 8.92 -2.10 6.15
C GLN A 31 7.76 -2.95 5.64
N PHE A 32 7.65 -4.20 6.07
CA PHE A 32 6.51 -5.06 5.74
C PHE A 32 5.20 -4.53 6.31
N GLY A 33 5.21 -4.03 7.55
CA GLY A 33 4.04 -3.40 8.16
C GLY A 33 3.54 -2.18 7.38
N LEU A 34 4.47 -1.33 6.95
CA LEU A 34 4.16 -0.16 6.12
C LEU A 34 3.61 -0.56 4.75
N TYR A 35 4.22 -1.55 4.12
CA TYR A 35 3.73 -2.09 2.85
C TYR A 35 2.31 -2.64 2.98
N TYR A 36 2.06 -3.43 4.01
CA TYR A 36 0.75 -4.02 4.25
C TYR A 36 -0.32 -2.97 4.48
N HIS A 37 0.00 -1.94 5.27
CA HIS A 37 -0.90 -0.81 5.48
C HIS A 37 -1.17 -0.03 4.19
N ALA A 38 -0.14 0.21 3.40
CA ALA A 38 -0.27 0.88 2.09
C ALA A 38 -1.14 0.07 1.12
N ALA A 39 -0.98 -1.25 1.07
CA ALA A 39 -1.77 -2.14 0.23
C ALA A 39 -3.26 -2.11 0.61
N HIS A 40 -3.57 -2.17 1.90
CA HIS A 40 -4.96 -2.06 2.37
C HIS A 40 -5.57 -0.69 2.10
N THR A 41 -4.79 0.37 2.24
CA THR A 41 -5.27 1.74 1.93
C THR A 41 -5.56 1.90 0.44
N ALA A 42 -4.70 1.36 -0.43
CA ALA A 42 -4.91 1.38 -1.88
C ALA A 42 -6.15 0.57 -2.28
N GLU A 43 -6.37 -0.58 -1.67
CA GLU A 43 -7.56 -1.40 -1.87
C GLU A 43 -8.84 -0.66 -1.45
N ALA A 44 -8.84 -0.05 -0.28
CA ALA A 44 -9.97 0.76 0.19
C ALA A 44 -10.23 1.95 -0.74
N ALA A 45 -9.18 2.62 -1.23
CA ALA A 45 -9.30 3.72 -2.18
C ALA A 45 -9.93 3.27 -3.50
N ALA A 46 -9.50 2.12 -4.04
CA ALA A 46 -10.05 1.55 -5.26
C ALA A 46 -11.54 1.21 -5.09
N GLN A 47 -11.93 0.62 -3.96
CA GLN A 47 -13.32 0.31 -3.64
C GLN A 47 -14.18 1.57 -3.50
N GLU A 48 -13.70 2.60 -2.81
CA GLU A 48 -14.39 3.88 -2.69
C GLU A 48 -14.55 4.57 -4.05
N GLY A 49 -13.52 4.53 -4.87
CA GLY A 49 -13.58 5.04 -6.24
C GLY A 49 -14.60 4.29 -7.10
N ALA A 50 -14.59 2.95 -7.04
CA ALA A 50 -15.55 2.12 -7.78
C ALA A 50 -17.00 2.39 -7.32
N ARG A 51 -17.23 2.59 -6.02
CA ARG A 51 -18.54 2.98 -5.50
C ARG A 51 -19.00 4.33 -6.06
N ALA A 52 -18.13 5.33 -6.10
CA ALA A 52 -18.46 6.64 -6.65
C ALA A 52 -18.75 6.60 -8.16
N ALA A 53 -18.02 5.74 -8.88
CA ALA A 53 -18.20 5.60 -10.32
C ALA A 53 -19.47 4.82 -10.71
N ARG A 54 -19.93 3.87 -9.88
CA ARG A 54 -21.03 2.95 -10.20
C ARG A 54 -22.43 3.52 -9.96
N VAL A 55 -22.57 4.55 -9.13
CA VAL A 55 -23.88 5.12 -8.80
C VAL A 55 -24.56 5.68 -10.03
N ASP A 56 -25.87 5.77 -9.99
CA ASP A 56 -26.65 6.39 -11.06
C ASP A 56 -26.22 7.85 -11.26
N GLY A 57 -25.90 8.22 -12.49
CA GLY A 57 -25.32 9.53 -12.81
C GLY A 57 -23.84 9.70 -12.48
N GLY A 58 -23.18 8.70 -11.91
CA GLY A 58 -21.74 8.70 -11.63
C GLY A 58 -20.91 8.58 -12.91
N SER A 59 -19.63 8.89 -12.80
CA SER A 59 -18.68 8.84 -13.91
C SER A 59 -17.34 8.22 -13.52
N ALA A 60 -16.52 7.90 -14.52
CA ALA A 60 -15.13 7.49 -14.30
C ALA A 60 -14.32 8.58 -13.59
N VAL A 61 -14.59 9.86 -13.92
CA VAL A 61 -13.93 11.02 -13.27
C VAL A 61 -14.28 11.08 -11.77
N ASP A 62 -15.53 10.82 -11.41
CA ASP A 62 -15.94 10.76 -10.00
C ASP A 62 -15.21 9.67 -9.25
N GLY A 63 -15.08 8.49 -9.84
CA GLY A 63 -14.33 7.38 -9.28
C GLY A 63 -12.85 7.70 -9.08
N LYS A 64 -12.22 8.30 -10.07
CA LYS A 64 -10.83 8.72 -10.02
C LYS A 64 -10.59 9.77 -8.95
N THR A 65 -11.43 10.78 -8.88
CA THR A 65 -11.35 11.87 -7.90
C THR A 65 -11.53 11.33 -6.48
N ARG A 66 -12.51 10.45 -6.28
CA ARG A 66 -12.78 9.85 -4.97
C ARG A 66 -11.61 9.00 -4.47
N ALA A 67 -11.05 8.15 -5.34
CA ALA A 67 -9.90 7.33 -4.98
C ALA A 67 -8.65 8.17 -4.66
N ARG A 68 -8.38 9.21 -5.43
CA ARG A 68 -7.28 10.15 -5.15
C ARG A 68 -7.45 10.88 -3.83
N THR A 69 -8.63 11.40 -3.57
CA THR A 69 -8.95 12.08 -2.31
C THR A 69 -8.77 11.16 -1.13
N PHE A 70 -9.21 9.91 -1.25
CA PHE A 70 -9.03 8.90 -0.21
C PHE A 70 -7.55 8.62 0.07
N MET A 71 -6.74 8.41 -0.96
CA MET A 71 -5.30 8.18 -0.82
C MET A 71 -4.59 9.38 -0.19
N ALA A 72 -4.93 10.60 -0.60
CA ALA A 72 -4.34 11.82 -0.06
C ALA A 72 -4.69 12.03 1.43
N ALA A 73 -5.87 11.59 1.87
CA ALA A 73 -6.29 11.67 3.26
C ALA A 73 -5.70 10.55 4.13
N ALA A 74 -5.69 9.32 3.62
CA ALA A 74 -5.34 8.13 4.39
C ALA A 74 -3.83 7.79 4.40
N ALA A 75 -3.13 8.10 3.32
CA ALA A 75 -1.70 7.77 3.17
C ALA A 75 -0.90 8.89 2.47
N PRO A 76 -0.94 10.13 2.98
CA PRO A 76 -0.37 11.28 2.28
C PRO A 76 1.16 11.22 2.13
N THR A 77 1.85 10.56 3.07
CA THR A 77 3.32 10.44 3.09
C THR A 77 3.81 9.01 2.88
N LEU A 78 2.96 8.03 3.18
CA LEU A 78 3.31 6.61 3.08
C LEU A 78 3.38 6.14 1.62
N VAL A 79 2.48 6.62 0.78
CA VAL A 79 2.40 6.25 -0.64
C VAL A 79 2.68 7.48 -1.49
N ARG A 80 3.67 7.37 -2.37
CA ARG A 80 4.07 8.40 -3.33
C ARG A 80 3.67 8.01 -4.74
N ASP A 81 3.70 8.98 -5.63
CA ASP A 81 3.44 8.79 -7.07
C ASP A 81 2.13 8.04 -7.32
N VAL A 82 1.08 8.44 -6.60
CA VAL A 82 -0.23 7.85 -6.71
C VAL A 82 -0.81 8.12 -8.08
N THR A 83 -1.11 7.04 -8.82
CA THR A 83 -1.78 7.08 -10.11
C THR A 83 -3.10 6.33 -9.99
N VAL A 84 -4.17 6.95 -10.39
CA VAL A 84 -5.51 6.36 -10.40
C VAL A 84 -6.04 6.32 -11.83
N THR A 85 -6.44 5.15 -12.26
CA THR A 85 -7.14 4.92 -13.51
C THR A 85 -8.56 4.48 -13.22
N ALA A 86 -9.53 5.10 -13.84
CA ALA A 86 -10.93 4.73 -13.69
C ALA A 86 -11.58 4.57 -15.05
N THR A 87 -12.38 3.53 -15.20
CA THR A 87 -13.19 3.28 -16.39
C THR A 87 -14.61 2.94 -15.97
N ARG A 88 -15.57 3.41 -16.75
CA ARG A 88 -16.98 3.07 -16.59
C ARG A 88 -17.59 2.79 -17.95
N ASN A 89 -18.25 1.68 -18.06
CA ASN A 89 -19.09 1.34 -19.20
C ASN A 89 -20.55 1.16 -18.76
N ALA A 90 -21.40 0.63 -19.62
CA ALA A 90 -22.81 0.43 -19.32
C ALA A 90 -23.06 -0.56 -18.15
N ASP A 91 -22.14 -1.47 -17.90
CA ASP A 91 -22.36 -2.61 -17.01
C ASP A 91 -21.45 -2.57 -15.76
N THR A 92 -20.24 -2.06 -15.90
CA THR A 92 -19.24 -2.07 -14.84
C THR A 92 -18.51 -0.75 -14.67
N ALA A 93 -18.10 -0.47 -13.44
CA ALA A 93 -17.17 0.58 -13.08
C ALA A 93 -15.92 -0.07 -12.46
N ARG A 94 -14.75 0.29 -12.96
CA ARG A 94 -13.46 -0.24 -12.50
C ARG A 94 -12.56 0.92 -12.11
N VAL A 95 -11.90 0.78 -10.98
CA VAL A 95 -10.88 1.73 -10.49
C VAL A 95 -9.64 0.97 -10.11
N GLU A 96 -8.51 1.45 -10.58
CA GLU A 96 -7.19 0.91 -10.32
C GLU A 96 -6.32 1.98 -9.69
N VAL A 97 -5.66 1.65 -8.59
CA VAL A 97 -4.78 2.55 -7.83
C VAL A 97 -3.38 1.98 -7.81
N HIS A 98 -2.41 2.78 -8.21
CA HIS A 98 -0.99 2.49 -8.13
C HIS A 98 -0.28 3.49 -7.23
N GLY A 99 0.77 3.05 -6.57
CA GLY A 99 1.64 3.93 -5.82
C GLY A 99 2.92 3.26 -5.40
N VAL A 100 3.87 4.06 -4.93
CA VAL A 100 5.15 3.61 -4.40
C VAL A 100 5.17 3.80 -2.89
N VAL A 101 5.44 2.74 -2.15
CA VAL A 101 5.50 2.75 -0.69
C VAL A 101 6.80 3.40 -0.24
N HIS A 102 6.72 4.27 0.76
CA HIS A 102 7.91 4.86 1.37
C HIS A 102 8.84 3.78 1.91
N ALA A 103 10.09 3.78 1.46
CA ALA A 103 11.09 2.83 1.88
C ALA A 103 11.89 3.35 3.07
N ILE A 104 11.94 2.57 4.14
CA ILE A 104 12.83 2.79 5.30
C ILE A 104 14.15 2.06 5.07
N VAL A 105 14.10 0.87 4.46
CA VAL A 105 15.28 0.09 4.14
C VAL A 105 15.92 0.61 2.87
N PRO A 106 17.21 1.03 2.89
CA PRO A 106 17.91 1.50 1.69
C PRO A 106 17.92 0.44 0.58
N GLY A 107 17.69 0.87 -0.66
CA GLY A 107 17.70 0.00 -1.84
C GLY A 107 16.44 -0.84 -2.05
N VAL A 108 15.46 -0.78 -1.16
CA VAL A 108 14.17 -1.45 -1.32
C VAL A 108 13.18 -0.51 -1.99
N ARG A 109 12.60 -0.96 -3.10
CA ARG A 109 11.47 -0.27 -3.75
C ARG A 109 10.27 -1.20 -3.74
N LEU A 110 9.21 -0.78 -3.10
CA LEU A 110 7.96 -1.52 -3.03
C LEU A 110 6.85 -0.67 -3.65
N SER A 111 6.12 -1.26 -4.56
CA SER A 111 4.93 -0.64 -5.15
C SER A 111 3.68 -1.37 -4.70
N VAL A 112 2.59 -0.64 -4.60
CA VAL A 112 1.26 -1.20 -4.36
C VAL A 112 0.39 -0.98 -5.58
N GLN A 113 -0.46 -1.96 -5.83
CA GLN A 113 -1.49 -1.92 -6.85
C GLN A 113 -2.76 -2.51 -6.27
N ALA A 114 -3.87 -1.83 -6.48
CA ALA A 114 -5.18 -2.30 -6.09
C ALA A 114 -6.18 -2.01 -7.20
N GLU A 115 -7.12 -2.90 -7.38
CA GLU A 115 -8.18 -2.78 -8.35
C GLU A 115 -9.52 -3.14 -7.70
N ALA A 116 -10.54 -2.37 -8.01
CA ALA A 116 -11.91 -2.70 -7.64
C ALA A 116 -12.81 -2.54 -8.85
N GLU A 117 -13.69 -3.51 -9.02
CA GLU A 117 -14.73 -3.50 -10.05
C GLU A 117 -16.09 -3.67 -9.39
N SER A 118 -17.05 -2.90 -9.82
CA SER A 118 -18.42 -2.96 -9.32
C SER A 118 -19.42 -2.85 -10.47
N PRO A 119 -20.54 -3.58 -10.42
CA PRO A 119 -21.61 -3.42 -11.40
C PRO A 119 -22.21 -2.02 -11.28
N VAL A 120 -22.52 -1.43 -12.42
CA VAL A 120 -23.17 -0.12 -12.51
C VAL A 120 -24.61 -0.24 -12.05
N GLU A 121 -25.04 0.65 -11.18
CA GLU A 121 -26.42 0.74 -10.75
C GLU A 121 -27.27 1.30 -11.90
N ARG A 122 -28.31 0.57 -12.25
CA ARG A 122 -29.32 1.01 -13.23
C ARG A 122 -30.65 1.13 -12.52
N PHE A 123 -31.23 2.30 -12.64
CA PHE A 123 -32.62 2.45 -12.21
C PHE A 123 -33.52 1.67 -13.18
N ARG A 124 -34.07 0.55 -12.70
CA ARG A 124 -35.18 -0.11 -13.38
C ARG A 124 -36.47 0.44 -12.78
N ALA A 125 -37.19 1.23 -13.54
CA ALA A 125 -38.56 1.55 -13.15
C ALA A 125 -39.30 0.24 -12.97
N ALA A 126 -39.93 0.06 -11.82
CA ALA A 126 -40.80 -1.10 -11.58
C ALA A 126 -41.94 -1.06 -12.61
N PRO A 127 -42.33 -2.23 -13.17
CA PRO A 127 -43.44 -2.31 -14.12
C PRO A 127 -44.77 -1.91 -13.45
#